data_4365ccad79979815588e5dc41709fed8
#
_entry.id   4365ccad79979815588e5dc41709fed8
#
_cell.length_a   1.000
_cell.length_b   1.000
_cell.length_c   1.000
_cell.angle_alpha   90.00
_cell.angle_beta   90.00
_cell.angle_gamma   90.00
#
_symmetry.space_group_name_H-M   'P 1'
#
loop_
_entity.id
_entity.type
_entity.pdbx_description
1 polymer ?
#
loop_
_entity_poly.entity_id
_entity_poly.type
_entity_poly.pdbx_seq_one_letter_code
_entity_poly.pdbx_strand_id
1 'polypeptide(L)'
;MVYFSVVYILWGITYTMMDIPYWSMIPAVTRTPKDRENLSMVGRTCAGVGSALIAMFTMLLVGALGGDSERPGFRWVALIVAAIFAVTELVCCISMKETTPSEMKTATVKEMFSALFRNDQAMVVVGSIVLINSALYLTSNFIIYFFKYDLGGAGWKATYTLFSTVGGAAQ
;
A
#
# COMPACT_ATOMS: atom_id res chain seq x y z
N MET A 1 -11.56 12.96 18.59
CA MET A 1 -10.27 13.23 17.89
C MET A 1 -9.16 12.33 18.40
N VAL A 2 -8.84 12.30 19.70
CA VAL A 2 -7.74 11.51 20.28
C VAL A 2 -7.80 10.01 19.90
N TYR A 3 -8.98 9.38 20.05
CA TYR A 3 -9.17 7.96 19.68
C TYR A 3 -8.79 7.69 18.21
N PHE A 4 -9.26 8.55 17.30
CA PHE A 4 -8.96 8.40 15.87
C PHE A 4 -7.46 8.52 15.58
N SER A 5 -6.79 9.50 16.21
CA SER A 5 -5.34 9.69 16.05
C SER A 5 -4.54 8.49 16.56
N VAL A 6 -4.91 7.94 17.72
CA VAL A 6 -4.26 6.76 18.29
C VAL A 6 -4.42 5.54 17.37
N VAL A 7 -5.64 5.27 16.91
CA VAL A 7 -5.92 4.15 15.99
C VAL A 7 -5.17 4.30 14.68
N TYR A 8 -5.10 5.52 14.14
CA TYR A 8 -4.36 5.80 12.90
C TYR A 8 -2.85 5.56 13.04
N ILE A 9 -2.26 5.99 14.17
CA ILE A 9 -0.84 5.75 14.46
C ILE A 9 -0.56 4.24 14.61
N LEU A 10 -1.40 3.52 15.37
CA LEU A 10 -1.27 2.07 15.54
C LEU A 10 -1.40 1.34 14.20
N TRP A 11 -2.33 1.75 13.36
CA TRP A 11 -2.48 1.21 12.00
C TRP A 11 -1.21 1.44 11.17
N GLY A 12 -0.65 2.64 11.19
CA GLY A 12 0.59 2.96 10.47
C GLY A 12 1.78 2.11 10.95
N ILE A 13 1.91 1.90 12.25
CA ILE A 13 2.97 1.06 12.83
C ILE A 13 2.81 -0.39 12.38
N THR A 14 1.61 -0.97 12.51
CA THR A 14 1.34 -2.36 12.10
C THR A 14 1.51 -2.56 10.59
N TYR A 15 1.09 -1.59 9.79
CA TYR A 15 1.31 -1.63 8.34
C TYR A 15 2.81 -1.67 8.01
N THR A 16 3.60 -0.80 8.62
CA THR A 16 5.06 -0.76 8.39
C THR A 16 5.74 -2.05 8.83
N MET A 17 5.30 -2.65 9.95
CA MET A 17 5.82 -3.93 10.43
C MET A 17 5.56 -5.10 9.48
N MET A 18 4.53 -5.03 8.66
CA MET A 18 4.22 -6.01 7.63
C MET A 18 4.92 -5.69 6.30
N ASP A 19 4.87 -4.44 5.87
CA ASP A 19 5.35 -4.01 4.54
C ASP A 19 6.87 -4.18 4.38
N ILE A 20 7.66 -3.82 5.41
CA ILE A 20 9.13 -3.92 5.35
C ILE A 20 9.60 -5.38 5.18
N PRO A 21 9.17 -6.37 5.99
CA PRO A 21 9.54 -7.77 5.77
C PRO A 21 9.06 -8.30 4.42
N TYR A 22 7.87 -7.94 3.98
CA TYR A 22 7.32 -8.36 2.68
C TYR A 22 8.24 -7.99 1.52
N TRP A 23 8.65 -6.73 1.43
CA TRP A 23 9.57 -6.30 0.36
C TRP A 23 10.99 -6.84 0.55
N SER A 24 11.44 -7.06 1.78
CA SER A 24 12.76 -7.62 2.07
C SER A 24 12.87 -9.10 1.74
N MET A 25 11.76 -9.83 1.63
CA MET A 25 11.77 -11.24 1.21
C MET A 25 12.10 -11.42 -0.28
N ILE A 26 11.86 -10.43 -1.13
CA ILE A 26 12.15 -10.55 -2.57
C ILE A 26 13.60 -10.96 -2.84
N PRO A 27 14.63 -10.32 -2.26
CA PRO A 27 16.02 -10.77 -2.41
C PRO A 27 16.30 -12.15 -1.83
N ALA A 28 15.60 -12.56 -0.77
CA ALA A 28 15.81 -13.84 -0.10
C ALA A 28 15.26 -15.04 -0.91
N VAL A 29 14.21 -14.79 -1.70
CA VAL A 29 13.54 -15.83 -2.51
C VAL A 29 14.10 -15.91 -3.92
N THR A 30 14.70 -14.83 -4.44
CA THR A 30 15.20 -14.74 -5.81
C THR A 30 16.70 -14.97 -5.89
N ARG A 31 17.15 -15.72 -6.91
CA ARG A 31 18.57 -16.03 -7.13
C ARG A 31 19.25 -15.06 -8.11
N THR A 32 18.51 -14.57 -9.07
CA THR A 32 19.06 -13.67 -10.11
C THR A 32 18.46 -12.27 -10.03
N PRO A 33 19.18 -11.23 -10.49
CA PRO A 33 18.64 -9.88 -10.56
C PRO A 33 17.36 -9.79 -11.40
N LYS A 34 17.28 -10.58 -12.48
CA LYS A 34 16.13 -10.63 -13.38
C LYS A 34 14.89 -11.24 -12.72
N ASP A 35 15.07 -12.29 -11.91
CA ASP A 35 13.95 -12.86 -11.13
C ASP A 35 13.42 -11.86 -10.11
N ARG A 36 14.32 -11.08 -9.50
CA ARG A 36 13.98 -10.02 -8.55
C ARG A 36 13.14 -8.92 -9.20
N GLU A 37 13.54 -8.49 -10.40
CA GLU A 37 12.81 -7.50 -11.18
C GLU A 37 11.42 -8.03 -11.57
N ASN A 38 11.34 -9.23 -12.11
CA ASN A 38 10.07 -9.86 -12.49
C ASN A 38 9.14 -10.04 -11.29
N LEU A 39 9.64 -10.51 -10.16
CA LEU A 39 8.83 -10.71 -8.96
C LEU A 39 8.31 -9.36 -8.40
N SER A 40 9.16 -8.34 -8.41
CA SER A 40 8.76 -6.99 -8.00
C SER A 40 7.69 -6.41 -8.92
N MET A 41 7.82 -6.62 -10.24
CA MET A 41 6.83 -6.18 -11.23
C MET A 41 5.49 -6.88 -11.02
N VAL A 42 5.48 -8.20 -10.88
CA VAL A 42 4.27 -8.97 -10.62
C VAL A 42 3.61 -8.52 -9.31
N GLY A 43 4.39 -8.36 -8.24
CA GLY A 43 3.88 -7.90 -6.95
C GLY A 43 3.20 -6.53 -7.05
N ARG A 44 3.80 -5.56 -7.74
CA ARG A 44 3.21 -4.24 -7.95
C ARG A 44 1.95 -4.29 -8.82
N THR A 45 1.96 -5.09 -9.88
CA THR A 45 0.79 -5.27 -10.74
C THR A 45 -0.38 -5.88 -9.97
N CYS A 46 -0.13 -6.93 -9.19
CA CYS A 46 -1.15 -7.54 -8.33
C CYS A 46 -1.69 -6.55 -7.28
N ALA A 47 -0.82 -5.74 -6.68
CA ALA A 47 -1.24 -4.71 -5.74
C ALA A 47 -2.12 -3.64 -6.40
N GLY A 48 -1.76 -3.20 -7.62
CA GLY A 48 -2.58 -2.26 -8.40
C GLY A 48 -3.95 -2.82 -8.75
N VAL A 49 -4.00 -4.05 -9.26
CA VAL A 49 -5.27 -4.75 -9.57
C VAL A 49 -6.12 -4.93 -8.31
N GLY A 50 -5.52 -5.38 -7.20
CA GLY A 50 -6.22 -5.53 -5.93
C GLY A 50 -6.81 -4.22 -5.42
N SER A 51 -6.05 -3.14 -5.49
CA SER A 51 -6.48 -1.80 -5.12
C SER A 51 -7.66 -1.32 -5.96
N ALA A 52 -7.60 -1.50 -7.28
CA ALA A 52 -8.68 -1.16 -8.20
C ALA A 52 -9.96 -1.97 -7.92
N LEU A 53 -9.84 -3.27 -7.67
CA LEU A 53 -10.98 -4.13 -7.33
C LEU A 53 -11.63 -3.68 -6.01
N ILE A 54 -10.85 -3.42 -4.97
CA ILE A 54 -11.37 -2.93 -3.69
C ILE A 54 -12.08 -1.58 -3.89
N ALA A 55 -11.48 -0.63 -4.60
CA ALA A 55 -12.09 0.66 -4.86
C ALA A 55 -13.44 0.53 -5.60
N MET A 56 -13.52 -0.37 -6.58
CA MET A 56 -14.75 -0.61 -7.38
C MET A 56 -15.84 -1.29 -6.57
N PHE A 57 -15.50 -2.31 -5.81
CA PHE A 57 -16.50 -3.15 -5.13
C PHE A 57 -16.90 -2.65 -3.75
N THR A 58 -16.09 -1.81 -3.08
CA THR A 58 -16.37 -1.37 -1.71
C THR A 58 -17.76 -0.75 -1.57
N MET A 59 -18.11 0.21 -2.42
CA MET A 59 -19.41 0.90 -2.31
C MET A 59 -20.59 0.00 -2.65
N LEU A 60 -20.41 -0.93 -3.59
CA LEU A 60 -21.43 -1.93 -3.94
C LEU A 60 -21.68 -2.88 -2.76
N LEU A 61 -20.61 -3.37 -2.12
CA LEU A 61 -20.70 -4.24 -0.97
C LEU A 61 -21.27 -3.53 0.26
N VAL A 62 -20.90 -2.26 0.48
CA VAL A 62 -21.44 -1.45 1.57
C VAL A 62 -22.95 -1.28 1.41
N GLY A 63 -23.43 -0.99 0.20
CA GLY A 63 -24.86 -0.89 -0.08
C GLY A 63 -25.60 -2.22 0.09
N ALA A 64 -25.02 -3.32 -0.39
CA ALA A 64 -25.64 -4.64 -0.29
C ALA A 64 -25.68 -5.19 1.16
N LEU A 65 -24.65 -4.92 1.97
CA LEU A 65 -24.51 -5.44 3.33
C LEU A 65 -25.03 -4.48 4.42
N GLY A 66 -25.21 -3.20 4.06
CA GLY A 66 -25.58 -2.15 5.03
C GLY A 66 -27.08 -1.94 5.18
N GLY A 67 -27.91 -2.38 4.21
CA GLY A 67 -29.35 -2.08 4.21
C GLY A 67 -29.61 -0.58 4.25
N ASP A 68 -30.43 -0.12 5.19
CA ASP A 68 -30.83 1.28 5.33
C ASP A 68 -29.74 2.21 5.91
N SER A 69 -28.60 1.68 6.37
CA SER A 69 -27.52 2.49 6.92
C SER A 69 -26.13 2.04 6.46
N GLU A 70 -25.26 3.01 6.16
CA GLU A 70 -23.90 2.75 5.67
C GLU A 70 -22.96 2.17 6.76
N ARG A 71 -23.22 2.48 8.02
CA ARG A 71 -22.31 2.07 9.12
C ARG A 71 -22.14 0.57 9.28
N PRO A 72 -23.20 -0.28 9.33
CA PRO A 72 -23.04 -1.73 9.36
C PRO A 72 -22.43 -2.28 8.07
N GLY A 73 -22.71 -1.67 6.91
CA GLY A 73 -22.10 -2.04 5.64
C GLY A 73 -20.58 -1.93 5.65
N PHE A 74 -20.06 -0.79 6.05
CA PHE A 74 -18.61 -0.60 6.21
C PHE A 74 -17.98 -1.56 7.20
N ARG A 75 -18.66 -1.86 8.30
CA ARG A 75 -18.18 -2.83 9.30
C ARG A 75 -18.03 -4.24 8.72
N TRP A 76 -19.03 -4.71 7.98
CA TRP A 76 -18.99 -6.04 7.36
C TRP A 76 -17.94 -6.12 6.25
N VAL A 77 -17.86 -5.11 5.40
CA VAL A 77 -16.82 -5.04 4.35
C VAL A 77 -15.42 -5.05 4.98
N ALA A 78 -15.19 -4.26 6.02
CA ALA A 78 -13.90 -4.24 6.71
C ALA A 78 -13.54 -5.60 7.31
N LEU A 79 -14.52 -6.32 7.92
CA LEU A 79 -14.28 -7.66 8.46
C LEU A 79 -13.95 -8.69 7.36
N ILE A 80 -14.67 -8.65 6.23
CA ILE A 80 -14.40 -9.54 5.10
C ILE A 80 -13.00 -9.29 4.54
N VAL A 81 -12.66 -8.03 4.30
CA VAL A 81 -11.34 -7.67 3.77
C VAL A 81 -10.23 -8.07 4.76
N ALA A 82 -10.42 -7.83 6.06
CA ALA A 82 -9.46 -8.23 7.08
C ALA A 82 -9.29 -9.77 7.15
N ALA A 83 -10.38 -10.53 7.01
CA ALA A 83 -10.31 -11.98 6.98
C ALA A 83 -9.57 -12.50 5.74
N ILE A 84 -9.86 -11.95 4.55
CA ILE A 84 -9.15 -12.30 3.31
C ILE A 84 -7.66 -11.97 3.46
N PHE A 85 -7.34 -10.79 3.98
CA PHE A 85 -5.97 -10.36 4.22
C PHE A 85 -5.23 -11.35 5.16
N ALA A 86 -5.82 -11.68 6.31
CA ALA A 86 -5.22 -12.61 7.27
C ALA A 86 -4.98 -14.00 6.66
N VAL A 87 -5.92 -14.52 5.87
CA VAL A 87 -5.78 -15.83 5.20
C VAL A 87 -4.68 -15.79 4.14
N THR A 88 -4.64 -14.74 3.31
CA THR A 88 -3.61 -14.60 2.26
C THR A 88 -2.22 -14.43 2.85
N GLU A 89 -2.08 -13.68 3.94
CA GLU A 89 -0.82 -13.52 4.66
C GLU A 89 -0.35 -14.84 5.27
N LEU A 90 -1.26 -15.59 5.89
CA LEU A 90 -0.95 -16.91 6.44
C LEU A 90 -0.50 -17.89 5.35
N VAL A 91 -1.19 -17.91 4.20
CA VAL A 91 -0.81 -18.74 3.05
C VAL A 91 0.57 -18.32 2.52
N CYS A 92 0.86 -17.04 2.45
CA CYS A 92 2.15 -16.51 2.07
C CYS A 92 3.25 -17.02 3.00
N CYS A 93 3.08 -16.87 4.31
CA CYS A 93 4.05 -17.32 5.31
C CYS A 93 4.33 -18.83 5.25
N ILE A 94 3.31 -19.64 5.00
CA ILE A 94 3.45 -21.11 4.93
C ILE A 94 4.09 -21.55 3.60
N SER A 95 3.79 -20.86 2.52
CA SER A 95 4.23 -21.23 1.17
C SER A 95 5.65 -20.77 0.83
N MET A 96 6.12 -19.71 1.49
CA MET A 96 7.43 -19.13 1.22
C MET A 96 8.54 -19.99 1.81
N LYS A 97 9.49 -20.40 0.94
CA LYS A 97 10.74 -21.08 1.33
C LYS A 97 11.92 -20.20 0.97
N GLU A 98 12.74 -19.91 1.94
CA GLU A 98 14.02 -19.23 1.69
C GLU A 98 14.92 -20.12 0.80
N THR A 99 15.30 -19.58 -0.35
CA THR A 99 16.11 -20.33 -1.32
C THR A 99 17.60 -19.98 -1.19
N THR A 100 17.91 -18.90 -0.53
CA THR A 100 19.28 -18.45 -0.28
C THR A 100 19.57 -18.59 1.21
N PRO A 101 20.48 -19.50 1.64
CA PRO A 101 20.95 -19.52 3.02
C PRO A 101 21.66 -18.19 3.29
N SER A 102 20.96 -17.29 3.93
CA SER A 102 21.53 -16.01 4.32
C SER A 102 22.25 -16.20 5.63
N GLU A 103 23.56 -16.41 5.58
CA GLU A 103 24.46 -16.11 6.72
C GLU A 103 24.52 -14.57 6.90
N MET A 104 23.39 -13.92 7.04
CA MET A 104 23.38 -12.50 7.37
C MET A 104 23.81 -12.33 8.81
N LYS A 105 25.06 -11.88 9.01
CA LYS A 105 25.46 -11.33 10.28
C LYS A 105 24.47 -10.24 10.65
N THR A 106 23.88 -10.35 11.81
CA THR A 106 22.94 -9.37 12.35
C THR A 106 23.69 -8.03 12.48
N ALA A 107 23.48 -7.14 11.53
CA ALA A 107 24.07 -5.81 11.58
C ALA A 107 23.33 -4.96 12.61
N THR A 108 24.08 -4.25 13.43
CA THR A 108 23.51 -3.29 14.38
C THR A 108 22.83 -2.15 13.60
N VAL A 109 21.74 -1.62 14.12
CA VAL A 109 21.01 -0.49 13.50
C VAL A 109 21.94 0.66 13.13
N LYS A 110 22.95 0.97 13.97
CA LYS A 110 23.96 1.98 13.69
C LYS A 110 24.81 1.64 12.46
N GLU A 111 25.17 0.38 12.28
CA GLU A 111 25.95 -0.08 11.12
C GLU A 111 25.11 0.00 9.84
N MET A 112 23.83 -0.31 9.92
CA MET A 112 22.90 -0.20 8.80
C MET A 112 22.76 1.25 8.31
N PHE A 113 22.54 2.19 9.25
CA PHE A 113 22.50 3.61 8.92
C PHE A 113 23.84 4.13 8.40
N SER A 114 24.94 3.72 9.01
CA SER A 114 26.27 4.10 8.54
C SER A 114 26.56 3.60 7.13
N ALA A 115 26.18 2.37 6.81
CA ALA A 115 26.34 1.80 5.48
C ALA A 115 25.47 2.54 4.44
N LEU A 116 24.25 2.91 4.80
CA LEU A 116 23.34 3.68 3.95
C LEU A 116 23.93 5.06 3.63
N PHE A 117 24.36 5.82 4.64
CA PHE A 117 24.92 7.16 4.46
C PHE A 117 26.28 7.18 3.75
N ARG A 118 27.03 6.06 3.76
CA ARG A 118 28.28 5.93 3.02
C ARG A 118 28.08 5.55 1.55
N ASN A 119 26.88 5.18 1.16
CA ASN A 119 26.56 4.79 -0.21
C ASN A 119 25.80 5.93 -0.90
N ASP A 120 26.52 6.78 -1.61
CA ASP A 120 25.97 7.95 -2.30
C ASP A 120 24.85 7.57 -3.28
N GLN A 121 25.00 6.45 -4.00
CA GLN A 121 23.98 5.98 -4.94
C GLN A 121 22.70 5.55 -4.23
N ALA A 122 22.82 4.85 -3.10
CA ALA A 122 21.67 4.47 -2.29
C ALA A 122 20.95 5.71 -1.74
N MET A 123 21.70 6.72 -1.29
CA MET A 123 21.13 7.99 -0.79
C MET A 123 20.37 8.76 -1.88
N VAL A 124 20.88 8.81 -3.10
CA VAL A 124 20.19 9.44 -4.23
C VAL A 124 18.87 8.71 -4.54
N VAL A 125 18.90 7.37 -4.56
CA VAL A 125 17.70 6.56 -4.80
C VAL A 125 16.66 6.77 -3.68
N VAL A 126 17.07 6.71 -2.42
CA VAL A 126 16.18 6.95 -1.27
C VAL A 126 15.58 8.36 -1.33
N GLY A 127 16.41 9.38 -1.59
CA GLY A 127 15.95 10.76 -1.74
C GLY A 127 14.93 10.91 -2.87
N SER A 128 15.20 10.30 -4.02
CA SER A 128 14.29 10.30 -5.16
C SER A 128 12.95 9.63 -4.85
N ILE A 129 12.98 8.46 -4.20
CA ILE A 129 11.78 7.74 -3.78
C ILE A 129 10.95 8.58 -2.80
N VAL A 130 11.59 9.20 -1.82
CA VAL A 130 10.91 10.06 -0.83
C VAL A 130 10.24 11.25 -1.52
N LEU A 131 10.94 11.93 -2.42
CA LEU A 131 10.40 13.09 -3.15
C LEU A 131 9.23 12.69 -4.07
N ILE A 132 9.39 11.62 -4.85
CA ILE A 132 8.34 11.14 -5.76
C ILE A 132 7.10 10.72 -4.97
N ASN A 133 7.26 9.89 -3.93
CA ASN A 133 6.13 9.46 -3.12
C ASN A 133 5.46 10.64 -2.41
N SER A 134 6.23 11.58 -1.86
CA SER A 134 5.67 12.79 -1.24
C SER A 134 4.84 13.59 -2.23
N ALA A 135 5.33 13.80 -3.45
CA ALA A 135 4.60 14.49 -4.50
C ALA A 135 3.30 13.76 -4.87
N LEU A 136 3.35 12.44 -5.04
CA LEU A 136 2.18 11.62 -5.36
C LEU A 136 1.13 11.65 -4.24
N TYR A 137 1.54 11.49 -2.98
CA TYR A 137 0.63 11.52 -1.84
C TYR A 137 0.02 12.91 -1.62
N LEU A 138 0.80 13.97 -1.75
CA LEU A 138 0.28 15.35 -1.67
C LEU A 138 -0.74 15.58 -2.78
N THR A 139 -0.40 15.28 -4.01
CA THR A 139 -1.31 15.45 -5.15
C THR A 139 -2.61 14.65 -4.95
N SER A 140 -2.52 13.38 -4.60
CA SER A 140 -3.69 12.51 -4.39
C SER A 140 -4.60 13.00 -3.26
N ASN A 141 -4.03 13.53 -2.18
CA ASN A 141 -4.82 14.03 -1.06
C ASN A 141 -5.43 15.42 -1.33
N PHE A 142 -4.76 16.28 -2.12
CA PHE A 142 -5.26 17.62 -2.41
C PHE A 142 -6.24 17.67 -3.57
N ILE A 143 -6.19 16.72 -4.51
CA ILE A 143 -7.01 16.74 -5.71
C ILE A 143 -8.52 16.72 -5.41
N ILE A 144 -8.95 16.05 -4.32
CA ILE A 144 -10.35 16.03 -3.90
C ILE A 144 -10.84 17.43 -3.51
N TYR A 145 -9.97 18.23 -2.89
CA TYR A 145 -10.30 19.61 -2.50
C TYR A 145 -10.44 20.51 -3.71
N PHE A 146 -9.59 20.33 -4.75
CA PHE A 146 -9.71 21.02 -6.02
C PHE A 146 -11.07 20.75 -6.67
N PHE A 147 -11.48 19.48 -6.81
CA PHE A 147 -12.78 19.14 -7.36
C PHE A 147 -13.95 19.68 -6.54
N LYS A 148 -13.80 19.70 -5.21
CA LYS A 148 -14.87 20.14 -4.30
C LYS A 148 -15.03 21.65 -4.24
N TYR A 149 -13.92 22.41 -4.24
CA TYR A 149 -13.95 23.85 -3.94
C TYR A 149 -13.72 24.72 -5.16
N ASP A 150 -12.93 24.26 -6.13
CA ASP A 150 -12.56 25.06 -7.31
C ASP A 150 -13.48 24.79 -8.50
N LEU A 151 -13.67 23.52 -8.86
CA LEU A 151 -14.62 23.16 -9.90
C LEU A 151 -16.08 23.29 -9.47
N GLY A 152 -16.39 23.14 -8.21
CA GLY A 152 -17.68 23.34 -7.53
C GLY A 152 -18.91 23.05 -8.41
N GLY A 153 -19.99 22.54 -7.87
CA GLY A 153 -21.20 22.28 -8.64
C GLY A 153 -21.82 20.94 -8.27
N ALA A 154 -23.07 20.71 -8.69
CA ALA A 154 -23.82 19.52 -8.32
C ALA A 154 -23.19 18.19 -8.79
N GLY A 155 -22.27 18.23 -9.76
CA GLY A 155 -21.65 17.06 -10.38
C GLY A 155 -20.19 16.76 -9.97
N TRP A 156 -19.58 17.52 -9.06
CA TRP A 156 -18.15 17.36 -8.74
C TRP A 156 -17.75 15.96 -8.31
N LYS A 157 -18.64 15.23 -7.60
CA LYS A 157 -18.40 13.85 -7.17
C LYS A 157 -18.21 12.90 -8.34
N ALA A 158 -19.09 13.00 -9.35
CA ALA A 158 -19.02 12.15 -10.55
C ALA A 158 -17.73 12.43 -11.34
N THR A 159 -17.36 13.70 -11.50
CA THR A 159 -16.14 14.13 -12.20
C THR A 159 -14.89 13.66 -11.44
N TYR A 160 -14.88 13.78 -10.12
CA TYR A 160 -13.79 13.27 -9.29
C TYR A 160 -13.65 11.74 -9.38
N THR A 161 -14.78 11.01 -9.33
CA THR A 161 -14.77 9.54 -9.45
C THR A 161 -14.23 9.12 -10.80
N LEU A 162 -14.66 9.75 -11.88
CA LEU A 162 -14.18 9.47 -13.22
C LEU A 162 -12.69 9.75 -13.36
N PHE A 163 -12.23 10.89 -12.87
CA PHE A 163 -10.81 11.26 -12.84
C PHE A 163 -9.98 10.25 -12.06
N SER A 164 -10.42 9.87 -10.85
CA SER A 164 -9.71 8.93 -9.98
C SER A 164 -9.66 7.52 -10.58
N THR A 165 -10.73 7.11 -11.28
CA THR A 165 -10.78 5.79 -11.95
C THR A 165 -9.82 5.75 -13.13
N VAL A 166 -9.82 6.79 -13.97
CA VAL A 166 -8.90 6.88 -15.13
C VAL A 166 -7.44 7.01 -14.64
N GLY A 167 -7.21 7.85 -13.63
CA GLY A 167 -5.88 8.03 -13.04
C GLY A 167 -5.33 6.77 -12.38
N GLY A 168 -6.18 6.02 -11.69
CA GLY A 168 -5.80 4.74 -11.09
C GLY A 168 -5.56 3.61 -12.11
N ALA A 169 -6.24 3.67 -13.27
CA ALA A 169 -5.98 2.72 -14.36
C ALA A 169 -4.70 3.03 -15.15
N ALA A 170 -4.18 4.25 -15.04
CA ALA A 170 -2.97 4.70 -15.74
C ALA A 170 -1.68 4.52 -14.91
N GLN A 171 -1.78 4.17 -13.63
CA GLN A 171 -0.67 3.87 -12.72
C GLN A 171 -0.34 2.38 -12.72
#